data_ec19fd23470e8b88cf6b6e0c85bb3292
#
_entry.id   ec19fd23470e8b88cf6b6e0c85bb3292
#
_cell.length_a   1.000
_cell.length_b   1.000
_cell.length_c   1.000
_cell.angle_alpha   90.00
_cell.angle_beta   90.00
_cell.angle_gamma   90.00
#
_symmetry.space_group_name_H-M   'P 1'
#
loop_
_entity.id
_entity.type
_entity.pdbx_description
1 polymer ?
#
loop_
_entity_poly.entity_id
_entity_poly.type
_entity_poly.pdbx_seq_one_letter_code
_entity_poly.pdbx_strand_id
1 'polypeptide(L)'
;MKKKCTFVLISVLTVACIVSAYLLFFYNPSFNMVYDSDTDSYFNNSYLSYNDGTLAAADYRKTKVTAYDSKNNSTVNLPSNGSLINDNLFYINGNKLCCLDTTTNTRKIIDTDCRSFVCNNEVIAYTKNDSVILKNSDTLENIGDIKFDNQIYYINISDGNLYIAERIFEDETDEYGYSFKVVKQYIFKKYDLKSCKLLKSKNANYVNGIRYVTVCKDTFYFFCDETQTVNNVCLDKDVNYPTIQHPDVKFITSNNDCVYYISEKTESAIICKTVESPYNGIWKLEVGSNKPVKIADKCDCDEMLATKNFLYCYTINYILPRGMANLWVKGYLIDQLAIS
;
A
#
# COMPACT_ATOMS: atom_id res chain seq x y z
N MET A 1 43.26 25.26 33.04
CA MET A 1 41.85 25.47 32.66
C MET A 1 41.48 24.89 31.28
N LYS A 2 42.26 25.12 30.20
CA LYS A 2 41.93 24.64 28.85
C LYS A 2 41.64 23.12 28.74
N LYS A 3 42.43 22.23 29.36
CA LYS A 3 42.24 20.78 29.31
C LYS A 3 40.95 20.30 29.97
N LYS A 4 40.45 20.96 31.02
CA LYS A 4 39.17 20.59 31.65
C LYS A 4 37.98 20.99 30.78
N CYS A 5 38.02 22.15 30.11
CA CYS A 5 36.97 22.54 29.15
C CYS A 5 36.88 21.60 27.93
N THR A 6 38.06 21.16 27.42
CA THR A 6 38.09 20.23 26.28
C THR A 6 37.45 18.88 26.64
N PHE A 7 37.76 18.37 27.86
CA PHE A 7 37.19 17.09 28.32
C PHE A 7 35.66 17.17 28.50
N VAL A 8 35.15 18.25 29.07
CA VAL A 8 33.70 18.49 29.21
C VAL A 8 33.02 18.58 27.84
N LEU A 9 33.65 19.30 26.90
CA LEU A 9 33.10 19.43 25.55
C LEU A 9 33.01 18.08 24.81
N ILE A 10 34.07 17.26 24.91
CA ILE A 10 34.08 15.91 24.31
C ILE A 10 33.01 15.03 24.94
N SER A 11 32.87 15.07 26.28
CA SER A 11 31.85 14.28 26.97
C SER A 11 30.43 14.68 26.55
N VAL A 12 30.14 15.97 26.41
CA VAL A 12 28.83 16.47 25.95
C VAL A 12 28.58 16.04 24.52
N LEU A 13 29.55 16.14 23.63
CA LEU A 13 29.42 15.69 22.25
C LEU A 13 29.19 14.17 22.17
N THR A 14 29.90 13.39 22.96
CA THR A 14 29.73 11.93 23.01
C THR A 14 28.32 11.56 23.48
N VAL A 15 27.82 12.19 24.55
CA VAL A 15 26.45 11.97 25.04
C VAL A 15 25.40 12.38 23.97
N ALA A 16 25.62 13.54 23.35
CA ALA A 16 24.72 14.00 22.27
C ALA A 16 24.71 13.00 21.09
N CYS A 17 25.85 12.46 20.69
CA CYS A 17 25.92 11.43 19.64
C CYS A 17 25.23 10.14 20.05
N ILE A 18 25.38 9.68 21.29
CA ILE A 18 24.73 8.47 21.81
C ILE A 18 23.20 8.67 21.86
N VAL A 19 22.74 9.82 22.39
CA VAL A 19 21.31 10.14 22.45
C VAL A 19 20.72 10.26 21.04
N SER A 20 21.43 10.94 20.12
CA SER A 20 21.01 11.05 18.73
C SER A 20 20.95 9.66 18.06
N ALA A 21 21.96 8.82 18.27
CA ALA A 21 21.97 7.46 17.77
C ALA A 21 20.79 6.65 18.36
N TYR A 22 20.54 6.77 19.68
CA TYR A 22 19.41 6.10 20.32
C TYR A 22 18.07 6.55 19.72
N LEU A 23 17.84 7.86 19.58
CA LEU A 23 16.62 8.40 18.97
C LEU A 23 16.46 7.96 17.50
N LEU A 24 17.56 7.95 16.75
CA LEU A 24 17.54 7.55 15.34
C LEU A 24 17.31 6.05 15.14
N PHE A 25 17.89 5.19 15.99
CA PHE A 25 17.91 3.75 15.76
C PHE A 25 16.90 2.95 16.59
N PHE A 26 16.62 3.41 17.80
CA PHE A 26 15.85 2.61 18.77
C PHE A 26 14.54 3.25 19.18
N TYR A 27 14.42 4.58 19.04
CA TYR A 27 13.18 5.25 19.40
C TYR A 27 12.09 4.94 18.36
N ASN A 28 11.06 4.23 18.79
CA ASN A 28 9.79 4.13 18.08
C ASN A 28 8.79 5.02 18.79
N PRO A 29 8.15 5.99 18.11
CA PRO A 29 7.04 6.71 18.71
C PRO A 29 5.99 5.67 19.11
N SER A 30 5.44 5.81 20.32
CA SER A 30 4.33 4.97 20.75
C SER A 30 3.11 5.32 19.92
N PHE A 31 2.58 4.34 19.20
CA PHE A 31 1.30 4.45 18.53
C PHE A 31 0.23 3.85 19.44
N ASN A 32 -0.75 4.66 19.80
CA ASN A 32 -1.91 4.21 20.59
C ASN A 32 -3.10 4.11 19.63
N MET A 33 -3.47 2.90 19.28
CA MET A 33 -4.61 2.64 18.42
C MET A 33 -5.93 2.91 19.16
N VAL A 34 -6.77 3.75 18.57
CA VAL A 34 -8.16 3.89 19.01
C VAL A 34 -8.94 2.67 18.52
N TYR A 35 -9.88 2.19 19.32
CA TYR A 35 -10.72 1.05 18.97
C TYR A 35 -11.44 1.28 17.63
N ASP A 36 -11.24 0.36 16.69
CA ASP A 36 -11.93 0.33 15.41
C ASP A 36 -12.92 -0.83 15.41
N SER A 37 -14.20 -0.53 15.24
CA SER A 37 -15.28 -1.50 15.21
C SER A 37 -15.50 -2.13 13.84
N ASP A 38 -14.66 -1.81 12.84
CA ASP A 38 -14.73 -2.40 11.54
C ASP A 38 -14.31 -3.87 11.59
N THR A 39 -15.12 -4.75 11.00
CA THR A 39 -14.87 -6.20 10.95
C THR A 39 -14.36 -6.67 9.60
N ASP A 40 -14.28 -5.78 8.63
CA ASP A 40 -13.78 -6.10 7.29
C ASP A 40 -12.27 -6.24 7.25
N SER A 41 -11.78 -6.83 6.17
CA SER A 41 -10.35 -7.00 5.91
C SER A 41 -9.89 -6.07 4.81
N TYR A 42 -8.79 -5.36 5.06
CA TYR A 42 -8.17 -4.46 4.10
C TYR A 42 -6.70 -4.79 3.94
N PHE A 43 -6.30 -5.09 2.72
CA PHE A 43 -4.90 -5.32 2.37
C PHE A 43 -4.65 -4.89 0.93
N ASN A 44 -3.81 -3.90 0.74
CA ASN A 44 -3.46 -3.35 -0.57
C ASN A 44 -2.01 -3.66 -0.99
N ASN A 45 -1.43 -4.72 -0.45
CA ASN A 45 -0.05 -5.15 -0.71
C ASN A 45 1.02 -4.11 -0.32
N SER A 46 0.69 -3.22 0.61
CA SER A 46 1.57 -2.20 1.18
C SER A 46 2.24 -2.65 2.48
N TYR A 47 2.63 -1.71 3.33
CA TYR A 47 3.15 -1.97 4.67
C TYR A 47 2.05 -2.20 5.71
N LEU A 48 0.81 -1.95 5.37
CA LEU A 48 -0.32 -2.02 6.29
C LEU A 48 -1.32 -3.09 5.86
N SER A 49 -1.87 -3.78 6.83
CA SER A 49 -3.05 -4.62 6.68
C SER A 49 -3.94 -4.49 7.92
N TYR A 50 -5.23 -4.64 7.73
CA TYR A 50 -6.22 -4.56 8.79
C TYR A 50 -7.20 -5.73 8.68
N ASN A 51 -7.58 -6.31 9.81
CA ASN A 51 -8.62 -7.31 9.89
C ASN A 51 -9.28 -7.27 11.28
N ASP A 52 -10.59 -7.12 11.33
CA ASP A 52 -11.43 -7.24 12.53
C ASP A 52 -10.81 -6.59 13.79
N GLY A 53 -10.50 -5.31 13.73
CA GLY A 53 -9.93 -4.55 14.84
C GLY A 53 -8.43 -4.71 15.04
N THR A 54 -7.75 -5.51 14.23
CA THR A 54 -6.30 -5.70 14.30
C THR A 54 -5.60 -5.07 13.11
N LEU A 55 -4.73 -4.10 13.37
CA LEU A 55 -3.89 -3.44 12.38
C LEU A 55 -2.48 -4.02 12.43
N ALA A 56 -1.99 -4.54 11.32
CA ALA A 56 -0.61 -4.98 11.19
C ALA A 56 0.20 -3.97 10.38
N ALA A 57 1.34 -3.55 10.93
CA ALA A 57 2.27 -2.64 10.30
C ALA A 57 3.66 -3.26 10.18
N ALA A 58 4.19 -3.31 8.96
CA ALA A 58 5.52 -3.85 8.68
C ALA A 58 6.61 -2.79 8.88
N ASP A 59 7.82 -3.25 9.21
CA ASP A 59 9.00 -2.41 9.07
C ASP A 59 9.33 -2.16 7.58
N TYR A 60 10.19 -1.19 7.29
CA TYR A 60 10.59 -0.87 5.92
C TYR A 60 11.14 -2.07 5.13
N ARG A 61 11.81 -3.01 5.79
CA ARG A 61 12.36 -4.21 5.15
C ARG A 61 11.35 -5.33 5.03
N LYS A 62 10.13 -5.14 5.55
CA LYS A 62 9.08 -6.16 5.62
C LYS A 62 9.54 -7.44 6.35
N THR A 63 10.49 -7.31 7.27
CA THR A 63 11.08 -8.43 8.04
C THR A 63 10.46 -8.61 9.40
N LYS A 64 9.87 -7.54 9.93
CA LYS A 64 9.14 -7.54 11.21
C LYS A 64 7.82 -6.83 11.02
N VAL A 65 6.80 -7.33 11.67
CA VAL A 65 5.45 -6.75 11.66
C VAL A 65 5.00 -6.60 13.09
N THR A 66 4.49 -5.42 13.44
CA THR A 66 3.81 -5.20 14.70
C THR A 66 2.31 -5.21 14.43
N ALA A 67 1.58 -6.13 15.03
CA ALA A 67 0.14 -6.16 15.02
C ALA A 67 -0.40 -5.44 16.27
N TYR A 68 -1.29 -4.50 16.05
CA TYR A 68 -1.98 -3.71 17.09
C TYR A 68 -3.42 -4.22 17.17
N ASP A 69 -3.76 -4.85 18.27
CA ASP A 69 -5.12 -5.29 18.55
C ASP A 69 -5.86 -4.18 19.32
N SER A 70 -6.80 -3.51 18.66
CA SER A 70 -7.57 -2.43 19.27
C SER A 70 -8.58 -2.92 20.30
N LYS A 71 -9.05 -4.18 20.20
CA LYS A 71 -10.02 -4.75 21.12
C LYS A 71 -9.40 -5.02 22.49
N ASN A 72 -8.16 -5.51 22.51
CA ASN A 72 -7.44 -5.90 23.72
C ASN A 72 -6.37 -4.88 24.14
N ASN A 73 -6.19 -3.80 23.38
CA ASN A 73 -5.13 -2.81 23.55
C ASN A 73 -3.75 -3.47 23.74
N SER A 74 -3.44 -4.43 22.87
CA SER A 74 -2.23 -5.23 22.94
C SER A 74 -1.44 -5.15 21.63
N THR A 75 -0.17 -5.49 21.68
CA THR A 75 0.71 -5.56 20.51
C THR A 75 1.40 -6.92 20.43
N VAL A 76 1.46 -7.47 19.22
CA VAL A 76 2.16 -8.74 18.93
C VAL A 76 3.14 -8.51 17.79
N ASN A 77 4.36 -9.04 17.94
CA ASN A 77 5.34 -9.01 16.86
C ASN A 77 5.20 -10.26 15.98
N LEU A 78 5.01 -10.05 14.70
CA LEU A 78 4.90 -11.10 13.69
C LEU A 78 6.19 -11.21 12.86
N PRO A 79 6.52 -12.38 12.32
CA PRO A 79 7.82 -12.62 11.68
C PRO A 79 7.94 -12.07 10.25
N SER A 80 6.84 -11.64 9.63
CA SER A 80 6.84 -11.17 8.23
C SER A 80 5.69 -10.23 7.95
N ASN A 81 5.85 -9.36 6.95
CA ASN A 81 4.77 -8.54 6.44
C ASN A 81 3.75 -9.39 5.68
N GLY A 82 2.49 -9.18 5.96
CA GLY A 82 1.41 -9.91 5.32
C GLY A 82 0.05 -9.45 5.81
N SER A 83 -0.97 -10.20 5.45
CA SER A 83 -2.32 -10.00 5.93
C SER A 83 -2.64 -11.02 7.02
N LEU A 84 -3.05 -10.53 8.18
CA LEU A 84 -3.54 -11.35 9.28
C LEU A 84 -5.04 -11.56 9.10
N ILE A 85 -5.47 -12.82 8.97
CA ILE A 85 -6.87 -13.21 8.89
C ILE A 85 -7.11 -14.26 9.96
N ASN A 86 -7.96 -13.96 10.91
CA ASN A 86 -8.10 -14.75 12.14
C ASN A 86 -6.71 -14.96 12.77
N ASP A 87 -6.30 -16.19 13.02
CA ASP A 87 -4.99 -16.53 13.57
C ASP A 87 -3.94 -16.86 12.49
N ASN A 88 -4.25 -16.64 11.21
CA ASN A 88 -3.39 -16.97 10.09
C ASN A 88 -2.75 -15.71 9.48
N LEU A 89 -1.43 -15.63 9.49
CA LEU A 89 -0.67 -14.62 8.77
C LEU A 89 -0.30 -15.14 7.38
N PHE A 90 -0.88 -14.54 6.34
CA PHE A 90 -0.53 -14.79 4.95
C PHE A 90 0.54 -13.81 4.49
N TYR A 91 1.62 -14.30 3.86
CA TYR A 91 2.72 -13.46 3.42
C TYR A 91 3.53 -14.10 2.29
N ILE A 92 4.23 -13.25 1.53
CA ILE A 92 5.18 -13.71 0.51
C ILE A 92 6.59 -13.70 1.10
N ASN A 93 7.30 -14.82 0.95
CA ASN A 93 8.71 -14.96 1.30
C ASN A 93 9.49 -15.39 0.04
N GLY A 94 10.23 -14.44 -0.52
CA GLY A 94 10.81 -14.59 -1.86
C GLY A 94 9.69 -14.68 -2.91
N ASN A 95 9.55 -15.86 -3.54
CA ASN A 95 8.47 -16.15 -4.49
C ASN A 95 7.45 -17.18 -3.93
N LYS A 96 7.41 -17.38 -2.62
CA LYS A 96 6.53 -18.37 -1.98
C LYS A 96 5.43 -17.67 -1.19
N LEU A 97 4.18 -18.00 -1.48
CA LEU A 97 3.06 -17.65 -0.61
C LEU A 97 3.04 -18.62 0.58
N CYS A 98 3.10 -18.07 1.76
CA CYS A 98 3.16 -18.80 3.03
C CYS A 98 1.97 -18.43 3.92
N CYS A 99 1.58 -19.37 4.76
CA CYS A 99 0.69 -19.15 5.90
C CYS A 99 1.43 -19.49 7.18
N LEU A 100 1.34 -18.64 8.19
CA LEU A 100 1.79 -18.91 9.55
C LEU A 100 0.57 -18.87 10.45
N ASP A 101 0.28 -20.00 11.08
CA ASP A 101 -0.65 -20.03 12.21
C ASP A 101 0.04 -19.38 13.42
N THR A 102 -0.49 -18.26 13.87
CA THR A 102 0.14 -17.45 14.92
C THR A 102 -0.06 -18.03 16.32
N THR A 103 -1.03 -18.93 16.50
CA THR A 103 -1.29 -19.63 17.78
C THR A 103 -0.36 -20.80 18.00
N THR A 104 -0.14 -21.60 16.96
CA THR A 104 0.72 -22.81 17.01
C THR A 104 2.15 -22.54 16.55
N ASN A 105 2.40 -21.36 15.97
CA ASN A 105 3.64 -21.01 15.29
C ASN A 105 4.03 -21.98 14.16
N THR A 106 3.03 -22.58 13.52
CA THR A 106 3.24 -23.56 12.45
C THR A 106 3.19 -22.87 11.09
N ARG A 107 4.27 -23.04 10.32
CA ARG A 107 4.38 -22.46 8.97
C ARG A 107 4.05 -23.48 7.88
N LYS A 108 3.26 -23.07 6.90
CA LYS A 108 2.92 -23.84 5.70
C LYS A 108 3.24 -23.03 4.45
N ILE A 109 3.83 -23.65 3.44
CA ILE A 109 3.94 -23.07 2.09
C ILE A 109 2.65 -23.42 1.35
N ILE A 110 1.93 -22.41 0.87
CA ILE A 110 0.68 -22.58 0.11
C ILE A 110 1.01 -22.85 -1.36
N ASP A 111 1.90 -22.04 -1.94
CA ASP A 111 2.32 -22.16 -3.35
C ASP A 111 3.67 -21.50 -3.59
N THR A 112 4.25 -21.76 -4.78
CA THR A 112 5.51 -21.17 -5.26
C THR A 112 5.26 -20.30 -6.50
N ASP A 113 6.26 -19.47 -6.86
CA ASP A 113 6.22 -18.57 -8.00
C ASP A 113 5.13 -17.48 -7.92
N CYS A 114 4.78 -17.11 -6.69
CA CYS A 114 3.83 -16.07 -6.37
C CYS A 114 4.52 -14.69 -6.36
N ARG A 115 3.89 -13.69 -6.99
CA ARG A 115 4.44 -12.31 -7.07
C ARG A 115 3.71 -11.33 -6.16
N SER A 116 2.39 -11.45 -6.10
CA SER A 116 1.52 -10.61 -5.26
C SER A 116 0.33 -11.41 -4.78
N PHE A 117 -0.28 -10.96 -3.69
CA PHE A 117 -1.53 -11.55 -3.20
C PHE A 117 -2.40 -10.47 -2.59
N VAL A 118 -3.67 -10.76 -2.50
CA VAL A 118 -4.68 -10.04 -1.71
C VAL A 118 -5.56 -11.07 -1.04
N CYS A 119 -6.13 -10.72 0.11
CA CYS A 119 -7.03 -11.64 0.80
C CYS A 119 -8.07 -10.87 1.61
N ASN A 120 -9.16 -11.54 1.87
CA ASN A 120 -10.18 -11.19 2.83
C ASN A 120 -10.52 -12.41 3.69
N ASN A 121 -11.56 -12.31 4.52
CA ASN A 121 -11.95 -13.40 5.42
C ASN A 121 -12.39 -14.69 4.71
N GLU A 122 -12.70 -14.65 3.41
CA GLU A 122 -13.20 -15.80 2.64
C GLU A 122 -12.19 -16.34 1.64
N VAL A 123 -11.40 -15.46 1.01
CA VAL A 123 -10.58 -15.80 -0.17
C VAL A 123 -9.19 -15.20 -0.10
N ILE A 124 -8.21 -15.98 -0.53
CA ILE A 124 -6.87 -15.53 -0.91
C ILE A 124 -6.77 -15.59 -2.42
N ALA A 125 -6.48 -14.46 -3.07
CA ALA A 125 -6.17 -14.38 -4.49
C ALA A 125 -4.71 -14.00 -4.68
N TYR A 126 -3.97 -14.75 -5.48
CA TYR A 126 -2.55 -14.47 -5.73
C TYR A 126 -2.15 -14.68 -7.19
N THR A 127 -1.18 -13.90 -7.63
CA THR A 127 -0.65 -13.99 -9.00
C THR A 127 0.44 -15.05 -9.09
N LYS A 128 0.30 -15.94 -10.07
CA LYS A 128 1.27 -16.98 -10.40
C LYS A 128 1.39 -17.10 -11.91
N ASN A 129 2.58 -16.81 -12.45
CA ASN A 129 2.79 -16.68 -13.90
C ASN A 129 1.75 -15.70 -14.51
N ASP A 130 0.97 -16.18 -15.48
CA ASP A 130 -0.08 -15.42 -16.17
C ASP A 130 -1.48 -15.74 -15.64
N SER A 131 -1.58 -16.15 -14.38
CA SER A 131 -2.84 -16.53 -13.74
C SER A 131 -3.03 -15.84 -12.39
N VAL A 132 -4.29 -15.71 -11.99
CA VAL A 132 -4.69 -15.47 -10.61
C VAL A 132 -5.36 -16.71 -10.06
N ILE A 133 -4.78 -17.28 -9.01
CA ILE A 133 -5.29 -18.43 -8.28
C ILE A 133 -6.12 -17.94 -7.10
N LEU A 134 -7.30 -18.52 -6.90
CA LEU A 134 -8.17 -18.24 -5.79
C LEU A 134 -8.28 -19.46 -4.88
N LYS A 135 -8.06 -19.26 -3.59
CA LYS A 135 -8.21 -20.28 -2.54
C LYS A 135 -9.08 -19.78 -1.41
N ASN A 136 -9.78 -20.69 -0.75
CA ASN A 136 -10.44 -20.38 0.50
C ASN A 136 -9.40 -20.03 1.58
N SER A 137 -9.62 -18.95 2.34
CA SER A 137 -8.66 -18.45 3.34
C SER A 137 -8.48 -19.39 4.53
N ASP A 138 -9.51 -20.15 4.91
CA ASP A 138 -9.46 -21.04 6.06
C ASP A 138 -8.99 -22.45 5.66
N THR A 139 -9.60 -23.05 4.63
CA THR A 139 -9.32 -24.44 4.24
C THR A 139 -8.14 -24.57 3.29
N LEU A 140 -7.76 -23.49 2.61
CA LEU A 140 -6.76 -23.42 1.53
C LEU A 140 -7.13 -24.27 0.30
N GLU A 141 -8.38 -24.69 0.20
CA GLU A 141 -8.90 -25.39 -0.96
C GLU A 141 -8.97 -24.45 -2.17
N ASN A 142 -8.75 -25.01 -3.35
CA ASN A 142 -8.81 -24.24 -4.59
C ASN A 142 -10.25 -23.88 -4.94
N ILE A 143 -10.52 -22.60 -5.13
CA ILE A 143 -11.81 -22.08 -5.64
C ILE A 143 -11.79 -22.03 -7.17
N GLY A 144 -10.68 -21.56 -7.75
CA GLY A 144 -10.52 -21.43 -9.18
C GLY A 144 -9.21 -20.82 -9.63
N ASP A 145 -9.05 -20.80 -10.95
CA ASP A 145 -7.88 -20.26 -11.65
C ASP A 145 -8.36 -19.41 -12.83
N ILE A 146 -7.91 -18.17 -12.90
CA ILE A 146 -8.24 -17.24 -13.98
C ILE A 146 -6.96 -16.95 -14.75
N LYS A 147 -6.93 -17.33 -16.03
CA LYS A 147 -5.80 -17.11 -16.95
C LYS A 147 -5.92 -15.77 -17.67
N PHE A 148 -4.77 -15.16 -17.93
CA PHE A 148 -4.64 -13.87 -18.60
C PHE A 148 -3.65 -13.95 -19.75
N ASP A 149 -3.95 -13.25 -20.84
CA ASP A 149 -3.04 -13.14 -22.00
C ASP A 149 -2.03 -12.01 -21.84
N ASN A 150 -2.26 -11.10 -20.88
CA ASN A 150 -1.46 -9.92 -20.64
C ASN A 150 -0.87 -9.91 -19.23
N GLN A 151 0.10 -9.04 -19.00
CA GLN A 151 0.72 -8.91 -17.69
C GLN A 151 -0.26 -8.35 -16.66
N ILE A 152 -0.48 -9.10 -15.58
CA ILE A 152 -1.24 -8.63 -14.43
C ILE A 152 -0.42 -7.55 -13.71
N TYR A 153 -1.02 -6.38 -13.56
CA TYR A 153 -0.40 -5.21 -12.91
C TYR A 153 -0.91 -5.01 -11.47
N TYR A 154 -2.20 -5.20 -11.28
CA TYR A 154 -2.86 -4.93 -10.01
C TYR A 154 -3.95 -5.96 -9.76
N ILE A 155 -4.10 -6.38 -8.51
CA ILE A 155 -5.19 -7.22 -8.03
C ILE A 155 -5.74 -6.64 -6.72
N ASN A 156 -7.05 -6.70 -6.54
CA ASN A 156 -7.72 -6.35 -5.29
C ASN A 156 -9.00 -7.13 -5.11
N ILE A 157 -9.44 -7.32 -3.87
CA ILE A 157 -10.73 -7.89 -3.50
C ILE A 157 -11.56 -6.81 -2.81
N SER A 158 -12.78 -6.60 -3.29
CA SER A 158 -13.76 -5.70 -2.68
C SER A 158 -15.17 -6.22 -2.97
N ASP A 159 -16.07 -6.13 -2.01
CA ASP A 159 -17.50 -6.45 -2.15
C ASP A 159 -17.78 -7.80 -2.84
N GLY A 160 -17.06 -8.85 -2.43
CA GLY A 160 -17.22 -10.19 -2.98
C GLY A 160 -16.73 -10.36 -4.43
N ASN A 161 -15.96 -9.41 -4.95
CA ASN A 161 -15.44 -9.42 -6.31
C ASN A 161 -13.93 -9.28 -6.33
N LEU A 162 -13.31 -9.84 -7.38
CA LEU A 162 -11.90 -9.66 -7.69
C LEU A 162 -11.75 -8.62 -8.80
N TYR A 163 -10.95 -7.61 -8.54
CA TYR A 163 -10.63 -6.55 -9.49
C TYR A 163 -9.20 -6.70 -9.98
N ILE A 164 -9.00 -6.60 -11.28
CA ILE A 164 -7.71 -6.82 -11.92
C ILE A 164 -7.45 -5.70 -12.93
N ALA A 165 -6.23 -5.19 -12.95
CA ALA A 165 -5.73 -4.38 -14.04
C ALA A 165 -4.59 -5.12 -14.75
N GLU A 166 -4.70 -5.25 -16.07
CA GLU A 166 -3.68 -5.81 -16.95
C GLU A 166 -3.00 -4.71 -17.75
N ARG A 167 -1.74 -4.95 -18.16
CA ARG A 167 -0.98 -4.10 -19.09
C ARG A 167 -0.76 -4.81 -20.40
N ILE A 168 -1.05 -4.11 -21.49
CA ILE A 168 -0.67 -4.49 -22.84
C ILE A 168 0.56 -3.68 -23.21
N PHE A 169 1.60 -4.36 -23.70
CA PHE A 169 2.84 -3.73 -24.14
C PHE A 169 2.92 -3.74 -25.66
N GLU A 170 3.61 -2.76 -26.21
CA GLU A 170 4.14 -2.78 -27.57
C GLU A 170 5.64 -2.50 -27.55
N ASP A 171 6.32 -3.01 -28.57
CA ASP A 171 7.74 -2.77 -28.75
C ASP A 171 7.93 -1.44 -29.49
N GLU A 172 8.67 -0.52 -28.90
CA GLU A 172 9.12 0.72 -29.52
C GLU A 172 10.64 0.68 -29.75
N THR A 173 11.11 1.44 -30.69
CA THR A 173 12.55 1.56 -30.98
C THR A 173 12.94 3.02 -30.87
N ASP A 174 14.00 3.31 -30.11
CA ASP A 174 14.54 4.66 -29.97
C ASP A 174 15.34 5.11 -31.22
N GLU A 175 15.78 6.34 -31.21
CA GLU A 175 16.58 6.93 -32.28
C GLU A 175 17.95 6.26 -32.49
N TYR A 176 18.41 5.47 -31.50
CA TYR A 176 19.67 4.71 -31.56
C TYR A 176 19.46 3.24 -31.96
N GLY A 177 18.22 2.83 -32.25
CA GLY A 177 17.87 1.47 -32.66
C GLY A 177 17.68 0.46 -31.52
N TYR A 178 17.62 0.90 -30.25
CA TYR A 178 17.33 0.01 -29.12
C TYR A 178 15.81 -0.19 -28.97
N SER A 179 15.39 -1.45 -28.98
CA SER A 179 14.00 -1.82 -28.74
C SER A 179 13.70 -1.92 -27.26
N PHE A 180 12.58 -1.34 -26.83
CA PHE A 180 12.08 -1.41 -25.46
C PHE A 180 10.55 -1.54 -25.45
N LYS A 181 10.00 -2.05 -24.33
CA LYS A 181 8.56 -2.23 -24.18
C LYS A 181 7.93 -1.04 -23.50
N VAL A 182 6.92 -0.47 -24.13
CA VAL A 182 6.07 0.57 -23.55
C VAL A 182 4.68 0.05 -23.27
N VAL A 183 4.03 0.58 -22.25
CA VAL A 183 2.63 0.24 -21.97
C VAL A 183 1.75 1.00 -22.96
N LYS A 184 1.03 0.27 -23.79
CA LYS A 184 0.09 0.82 -24.77
C LYS A 184 -1.29 1.06 -24.18
N GLN A 185 -1.75 0.11 -23.39
CA GLN A 185 -3.13 0.09 -22.88
C GLN A 185 -3.22 -0.65 -21.56
N TYR A 186 -4.21 -0.27 -20.76
CA TYR A 186 -4.65 -1.03 -19.59
C TYR A 186 -6.03 -1.63 -19.85
N ILE A 187 -6.26 -2.84 -19.30
CA ILE A 187 -7.56 -3.49 -19.27
C ILE A 187 -7.96 -3.67 -17.81
N PHE A 188 -9.07 -3.07 -17.43
CA PHE A 188 -9.65 -3.16 -16.10
C PHE A 188 -10.78 -4.17 -16.09
N LYS A 189 -10.75 -5.14 -15.18
CA LYS A 189 -11.67 -6.27 -15.14
C LYS A 189 -12.21 -6.49 -13.74
N LYS A 190 -13.46 -6.96 -13.68
CA LYS A 190 -14.14 -7.41 -12.47
C LYS A 190 -14.59 -8.84 -12.65
N TYR A 191 -14.27 -9.70 -11.69
CA TYR A 191 -14.68 -11.10 -11.64
C TYR A 191 -15.47 -11.37 -10.36
N ASP A 192 -16.46 -12.25 -10.47
CA ASP A 192 -17.10 -12.82 -9.28
C ASP A 192 -16.16 -13.81 -8.58
N LEU A 193 -15.95 -13.64 -7.27
CA LEU A 193 -15.00 -14.45 -6.50
C LEU A 193 -15.38 -15.92 -6.40
N LYS A 194 -16.69 -16.24 -6.39
CA LYS A 194 -17.17 -17.61 -6.18
C LYS A 194 -17.16 -18.43 -7.47
N SER A 195 -17.53 -17.80 -8.58
CA SER A 195 -17.63 -18.48 -9.87
C SER A 195 -16.45 -18.26 -10.80
N CYS A 196 -15.52 -17.37 -10.45
CA CYS A 196 -14.40 -16.92 -11.29
C CYS A 196 -14.84 -16.36 -12.65
N LYS A 197 -16.10 -15.97 -12.81
CA LYS A 197 -16.64 -15.44 -14.06
C LYS A 197 -16.35 -13.96 -14.22
N LEU A 198 -15.92 -13.57 -15.42
CA LEU A 198 -15.79 -12.17 -15.80
C LEU A 198 -17.19 -11.51 -15.79
N LEU A 199 -17.32 -10.46 -14.98
CA LEU A 199 -18.56 -9.68 -14.87
C LEU A 199 -18.50 -8.43 -15.74
N LYS A 200 -17.38 -7.69 -15.68
CA LYS A 200 -17.19 -6.42 -16.41
C LYS A 200 -15.75 -6.30 -16.90
N SER A 201 -15.58 -5.61 -18.04
CA SER A 201 -14.26 -5.26 -18.57
C SER A 201 -14.31 -3.91 -19.28
N LYS A 202 -13.28 -3.08 -19.10
CA LYS A 202 -13.13 -1.79 -19.78
C LYS A 202 -11.66 -1.52 -20.11
N ASN A 203 -11.42 -1.10 -21.35
CA ASN A 203 -10.11 -0.72 -21.82
C ASN A 203 -9.89 0.78 -21.60
N ALA A 204 -8.65 1.16 -21.30
CA ALA A 204 -8.27 2.55 -21.18
C ALA A 204 -6.85 2.77 -21.71
N ASN A 205 -6.73 3.79 -22.55
CA ASN A 205 -5.45 4.15 -23.17
C ASN A 205 -4.75 5.18 -22.27
N TYR A 206 -3.84 4.70 -21.45
CA TYR A 206 -2.93 5.54 -20.69
C TYR A 206 -1.50 5.13 -21.08
N VAL A 207 -0.83 6.01 -21.79
CA VAL A 207 0.57 5.88 -22.14
C VAL A 207 1.40 6.39 -20.95
N ASN A 208 2.58 5.82 -20.71
CA ASN A 208 3.55 6.28 -19.70
C ASN A 208 3.17 6.12 -18.21
N GLY A 209 2.35 5.17 -17.91
CA GLY A 209 2.26 4.62 -16.55
C GLY A 209 1.22 5.26 -15.67
N ILE A 210 0.44 4.38 -15.09
CA ILE A 210 -0.41 4.67 -13.95
C ILE A 210 0.28 4.18 -12.68
N ARG A 211 0.08 4.89 -11.57
CA ARG A 211 0.59 4.53 -10.24
C ARG A 211 -0.52 4.50 -9.21
N TYR A 212 -0.28 3.78 -8.11
CA TYR A 212 -1.15 3.81 -6.93
C TYR A 212 -2.61 3.46 -7.24
N VAL A 213 -2.81 2.31 -7.90
CA VAL A 213 -4.16 1.85 -8.27
C VAL A 213 -4.92 1.41 -7.03
N THR A 214 -6.17 1.82 -6.92
CA THR A 214 -7.14 1.33 -5.93
C THR A 214 -8.52 1.18 -6.56
N VAL A 215 -9.44 0.51 -5.86
CA VAL A 215 -10.82 0.29 -6.35
C VAL A 215 -11.82 0.73 -5.29
N CYS A 216 -12.83 1.48 -5.72
CA CYS A 216 -13.96 1.89 -4.90
C CYS A 216 -15.23 1.88 -5.75
N LYS A 217 -16.28 1.15 -5.32
CA LYS A 217 -17.59 1.07 -6.01
C LYS A 217 -17.49 0.84 -7.53
N ASP A 218 -16.91 -0.28 -7.94
CA ASP A 218 -16.72 -0.64 -9.35
C ASP A 218 -15.90 0.35 -10.19
N THR A 219 -15.15 1.22 -9.53
CA THR A 219 -14.33 2.23 -10.21
C THR A 219 -12.87 2.08 -9.77
N PHE A 220 -11.99 1.93 -10.74
CA PHE A 220 -10.55 2.01 -10.52
C PHE A 220 -10.13 3.48 -10.46
N TYR A 221 -9.38 3.85 -9.43
CA TYR A 221 -8.74 5.14 -9.27
C TYR A 221 -7.22 4.98 -9.30
N PHE A 222 -6.53 5.91 -9.94
CA PHE A 222 -5.08 5.86 -10.06
C PHE A 222 -4.51 7.24 -10.37
N PHE A 223 -3.23 7.42 -10.12
CA PHE A 223 -2.50 8.61 -10.52
C PHE A 223 -1.84 8.41 -11.88
N CYS A 224 -1.98 9.39 -12.77
CA CYS A 224 -1.32 9.42 -14.05
C CYS A 224 -0.15 10.43 -14.00
N ASP A 225 1.08 9.94 -14.17
CA ASP A 225 2.28 10.76 -14.09
C ASP A 225 2.37 11.81 -15.20
N GLU A 226 1.92 11.47 -16.39
CA GLU A 226 2.00 12.33 -17.56
C GLU A 226 1.11 13.57 -17.41
N THR A 227 -0.11 13.37 -16.96
CA THR A 227 -1.11 14.45 -16.81
C THR A 227 -1.12 15.07 -15.44
N GLN A 228 -0.40 14.52 -14.47
CA GLN A 228 -0.39 14.93 -13.07
C GLN A 228 -1.80 15.02 -12.47
N THR A 229 -2.57 13.95 -12.69
CA THR A 229 -3.99 13.90 -12.35
C THR A 229 -4.36 12.60 -11.65
N VAL A 230 -5.36 12.65 -10.77
CA VAL A 230 -6.08 11.46 -10.31
C VAL A 230 -7.16 11.13 -11.34
N ASN A 231 -6.99 10.00 -11.98
CA ASN A 231 -7.89 9.49 -12.99
C ASN A 231 -8.74 8.35 -12.45
N ASN A 232 -9.76 8.00 -13.21
CA ASN A 232 -10.64 6.88 -12.87
C ASN A 232 -11.12 6.12 -14.12
N VAL A 233 -11.47 4.86 -13.90
CA VAL A 233 -12.15 4.02 -14.89
C VAL A 233 -13.31 3.31 -14.19
N CYS A 234 -14.51 3.84 -14.36
CA CYS A 234 -15.72 3.17 -13.91
C CYS A 234 -16.03 2.00 -14.86
N LEU A 235 -16.26 0.83 -14.31
CA LEU A 235 -16.56 -0.37 -15.09
C LEU A 235 -17.99 -0.38 -15.65
N ASP A 236 -18.87 0.48 -15.18
CA ASP A 236 -20.17 0.70 -15.79
C ASP A 236 -20.00 1.42 -17.13
N LYS A 237 -20.59 0.86 -18.18
CA LYS A 237 -20.32 1.27 -19.58
C LYS A 237 -20.67 2.73 -19.86
N ASP A 238 -21.72 3.23 -19.24
CA ASP A 238 -22.27 4.55 -19.51
C ASP A 238 -21.85 5.62 -18.51
N VAL A 239 -20.97 5.25 -17.58
CA VAL A 239 -20.50 6.18 -16.52
C VAL A 239 -19.06 6.59 -16.78
N ASN A 240 -18.85 7.90 -16.89
CA ASN A 240 -17.51 8.51 -16.92
C ASN A 240 -17.47 9.59 -15.85
N TYR A 241 -16.65 9.34 -14.85
CA TYR A 241 -16.39 10.34 -13.81
C TYR A 241 -15.32 11.33 -14.26
N PRO A 242 -15.35 12.56 -13.77
CA PRO A 242 -14.37 13.58 -14.13
C PRO A 242 -12.98 13.23 -13.59
N THR A 243 -11.97 13.59 -14.35
CA THR A 243 -10.56 13.57 -13.93
C THR A 243 -10.29 14.74 -12.97
N ILE A 244 -9.49 14.50 -11.96
CA ILE A 244 -9.18 15.49 -10.93
C ILE A 244 -7.77 16.01 -11.13
N GLN A 245 -7.65 17.30 -11.41
CA GLN A 245 -6.37 18.00 -11.49
C GLN A 245 -5.77 18.13 -10.08
N HIS A 246 -4.84 17.21 -9.75
CA HIS A 246 -4.19 17.19 -8.46
C HIS A 246 -2.76 16.68 -8.61
N PRO A 247 -1.78 17.57 -8.64
CA PRO A 247 -0.38 17.23 -8.86
C PRO A 247 0.26 16.59 -7.63
N ASP A 248 1.43 16.01 -7.83
CA ASP A 248 2.32 15.54 -6.76
C ASP A 248 1.70 14.46 -5.85
N VAL A 249 0.81 13.62 -6.38
CA VAL A 249 0.21 12.52 -5.63
C VAL A 249 1.26 11.43 -5.36
N LYS A 250 1.42 11.09 -4.08
CA LYS A 250 2.39 10.09 -3.61
C LYS A 250 1.78 8.73 -3.32
N PHE A 251 0.51 8.68 -2.98
CA PHE A 251 -0.18 7.44 -2.63
C PHE A 251 -1.70 7.59 -2.77
N ILE A 252 -2.37 6.51 -3.15
CA ILE A 252 -3.84 6.42 -3.22
C ILE A 252 -4.29 5.14 -2.53
N THR A 253 -5.33 5.23 -1.72
CA THR A 253 -6.03 4.10 -1.12
C THR A 253 -7.53 4.36 -1.11
N SER A 254 -8.32 3.35 -0.79
CA SER A 254 -9.77 3.49 -0.68
C SER A 254 -10.33 2.57 0.40
N ASN A 255 -11.48 2.94 0.91
CA ASN A 255 -12.43 2.03 1.54
C ASN A 255 -13.61 1.80 0.57
N ASN A 256 -14.71 1.20 1.08
CA ASN A 256 -15.87 0.89 0.26
C ASN A 256 -16.63 2.13 -0.24
N ASP A 257 -16.40 3.32 0.31
CA ASP A 257 -17.18 4.52 0.04
C ASP A 257 -16.42 5.65 -0.62
N CYS A 258 -15.15 5.82 -0.26
CA CYS A 258 -14.33 6.96 -0.65
C CYS A 258 -12.93 6.55 -1.05
N VAL A 259 -12.30 7.40 -1.83
CA VAL A 259 -10.88 7.35 -2.17
C VAL A 259 -10.13 8.38 -1.35
N TYR A 260 -8.97 8.01 -0.85
CA TYR A 260 -8.07 8.88 -0.09
C TYR A 260 -6.72 8.94 -0.79
N TYR A 261 -6.11 10.11 -0.83
CA TYR A 261 -4.79 10.25 -1.42
C TYR A 261 -3.93 11.29 -0.71
N ILE A 262 -2.63 11.07 -0.75
CA ILE A 262 -1.62 11.99 -0.26
C ILE A 262 -1.10 12.77 -1.46
N SER A 263 -1.06 14.10 -1.33
CA SER A 263 -0.33 14.95 -2.26
C SER A 263 0.69 15.76 -1.50
N GLU A 264 1.93 15.76 -1.99
CA GLU A 264 3.01 16.50 -1.39
C GLU A 264 4.06 16.88 -2.43
N LYS A 265 4.20 18.17 -2.65
CA LYS A 265 5.24 18.71 -3.52
C LYS A 265 6.60 18.62 -2.83
N THR A 266 7.54 17.95 -3.49
CA THR A 266 8.92 17.87 -3.04
C THR A 266 9.86 18.45 -4.07
N GLU A 267 10.85 19.22 -3.64
CA GLU A 267 11.95 19.62 -4.51
C GLU A 267 13.09 18.61 -4.44
N SER A 268 13.65 18.34 -5.62
CA SER A 268 14.78 17.44 -5.79
C SER A 268 16.07 18.17 -5.37
N ALA A 269 16.40 18.07 -4.09
CA ALA A 269 17.71 18.45 -3.56
C ALA A 269 18.46 17.18 -3.13
N ILE A 270 19.69 17.31 -2.65
CA ILE A 270 20.45 16.21 -2.02
C ILE A 270 19.63 15.57 -0.86
N ILE A 271 18.76 16.36 -0.24
CA ILE A 271 17.71 15.93 0.69
C ILE A 271 16.40 16.39 0.08
N CYS A 272 15.46 15.47 -0.21
CA CYS A 272 14.14 15.84 -0.66
C CYS A 272 13.48 16.74 0.38
N LYS A 273 13.19 17.97 0.02
CA LYS A 273 12.56 18.95 0.89
C LYS A 273 11.13 19.16 0.44
N THR A 274 10.19 19.01 1.37
CA THR A 274 8.80 19.40 1.12
C THR A 274 8.71 20.91 0.93
N VAL A 275 8.05 21.32 -0.14
CA VAL A 275 7.83 22.73 -0.50
C VAL A 275 6.37 23.04 -0.24
N GLU A 276 6.09 24.25 0.22
CA GLU A 276 4.71 24.69 0.40
C GLU A 276 3.93 24.66 -0.91
N SER A 277 2.78 24.01 -0.88
CA SER A 277 1.85 23.90 -1.99
C SER A 277 0.42 23.84 -1.44
N PRO A 278 -0.56 24.48 -2.10
CA PRO A 278 -1.96 24.37 -1.69
C PRO A 278 -2.50 22.94 -1.81
N TYR A 279 -1.82 22.11 -2.58
CA TYR A 279 -2.18 20.70 -2.77
C TYR A 279 -1.61 19.76 -1.69
N ASN A 280 -0.62 20.20 -0.91
CA ASN A 280 -0.06 19.35 0.15
C ASN A 280 -1.11 18.99 1.18
N GLY A 281 -1.13 17.70 1.55
CA GLY A 281 -2.03 17.16 2.57
C GLY A 281 -2.67 15.84 2.20
N ILE A 282 -3.62 15.42 3.03
CA ILE A 282 -4.47 14.26 2.77
C ILE A 282 -5.83 14.72 2.28
N TRP A 283 -6.29 14.08 1.23
CA TRP A 283 -7.52 14.42 0.53
C TRP A 283 -8.47 13.24 0.51
N LYS A 284 -9.77 13.51 0.67
CA LYS A 284 -10.89 12.58 0.52
C LYS A 284 -11.66 12.92 -0.74
N LEU A 285 -11.99 11.90 -1.52
CA LEU A 285 -12.77 12.00 -2.74
C LEU A 285 -13.91 11.00 -2.69
N GLU A 286 -15.13 11.47 -2.76
CA GLU A 286 -16.31 10.63 -2.95
C GLU A 286 -16.39 10.13 -4.39
N VAL A 287 -16.83 8.88 -4.56
CA VAL A 287 -16.98 8.26 -5.89
C VAL A 287 -17.90 9.10 -6.77
N GLY A 288 -17.44 9.43 -7.98
CA GLY A 288 -18.17 10.27 -8.93
C GLY A 288 -18.07 11.77 -8.70
N SER A 289 -17.49 12.21 -7.61
CA SER A 289 -17.23 13.62 -7.35
C SER A 289 -16.01 14.13 -8.13
N ASN A 290 -15.98 15.41 -8.45
CA ASN A 290 -14.80 16.12 -8.95
C ASN A 290 -14.24 17.13 -7.94
N LYS A 291 -14.75 17.09 -6.71
CA LYS A 291 -14.38 18.03 -5.66
C LYS A 291 -13.77 17.27 -4.49
N PRO A 292 -12.44 17.08 -4.48
CA PRO A 292 -11.78 16.50 -3.33
C PRO A 292 -11.84 17.46 -2.13
N VAL A 293 -11.97 16.89 -0.95
CA VAL A 293 -11.98 17.62 0.32
C VAL A 293 -10.69 17.34 1.04
N LYS A 294 -9.98 18.40 1.44
CA LYS A 294 -8.78 18.25 2.27
C LYS A 294 -9.20 17.89 3.69
N ILE A 295 -8.66 16.77 4.21
CA ILE A 295 -8.95 16.29 5.56
C ILE A 295 -7.78 16.49 6.54
N ALA A 296 -6.56 16.71 6.02
CA ALA A 296 -5.40 17.09 6.81
C ALA A 296 -4.45 17.95 5.99
N ASP A 297 -3.91 19.03 6.60
CA ASP A 297 -3.01 20.00 5.93
C ASP A 297 -1.57 19.48 5.81
N LYS A 298 -1.13 18.69 6.76
CA LYS A 298 0.20 18.09 6.77
C LYS A 298 0.07 16.58 6.84
N CYS A 299 0.90 15.92 6.11
CA CYS A 299 1.03 14.50 6.15
C CYS A 299 2.51 14.13 6.03
N ASP A 300 3.14 13.80 7.15
CA ASP A 300 4.47 13.19 7.15
C ASP A 300 4.38 11.69 6.87
N CYS A 301 3.32 11.23 6.16
CA CYS A 301 3.15 9.82 5.83
C CYS A 301 3.41 9.53 4.35
N ASP A 302 3.92 8.33 4.10
CA ASP A 302 4.24 7.85 2.76
C ASP A 302 3.18 6.90 2.22
N GLU A 303 2.46 6.21 3.10
CA GLU A 303 1.39 5.27 2.77
C GLU A 303 0.23 5.35 3.75
N MET A 304 -0.93 4.91 3.30
CA MET A 304 -2.15 4.88 4.10
C MET A 304 -2.92 3.59 3.88
N LEU A 305 -3.71 3.22 4.89
CA LEU A 305 -4.75 2.19 4.79
C LEU A 305 -6.06 2.78 5.29
N ALA A 306 -7.09 2.75 4.46
CA ALA A 306 -8.43 3.20 4.81
C ALA A 306 -9.30 2.00 5.20
N THR A 307 -9.88 2.06 6.41
CA THR A 307 -10.98 1.21 6.85
C THR A 307 -12.30 1.97 6.72
N LYS A 308 -13.38 1.42 7.22
CA LYS A 308 -14.66 2.11 7.25
C LYS A 308 -14.63 3.36 8.13
N ASN A 309 -13.93 3.30 9.25
CA ASN A 309 -13.97 4.33 10.30
C ASN A 309 -12.72 5.20 10.34
N PHE A 310 -11.56 4.68 9.90
CA PHE A 310 -10.27 5.32 10.10
C PHE A 310 -9.37 5.26 8.87
N LEU A 311 -8.46 6.22 8.81
CA LEU A 311 -7.33 6.25 7.92
C LEU A 311 -6.05 6.10 8.73
N TYR A 312 -5.35 5.00 8.56
CA TYR A 312 -4.08 4.72 9.21
C TYR A 312 -2.93 5.25 8.36
N CYS A 313 -2.10 6.09 8.97
CA CYS A 313 -0.99 6.76 8.30
C CYS A 313 0.34 6.12 8.69
N TYR A 314 1.16 5.79 7.69
CA TYR A 314 2.45 5.14 7.85
C TYR A 314 3.55 5.97 7.20
N THR A 315 4.66 6.18 7.91
CA THR A 315 5.80 6.92 7.39
C THR A 315 7.04 6.06 7.22
N ILE A 316 7.86 6.41 6.24
CA ILE A 316 9.16 5.81 5.96
C ILE A 316 10.24 6.90 6.10
N ASN A 317 10.89 6.94 7.26
CA ASN A 317 11.97 7.90 7.49
C ASN A 317 13.30 7.40 6.94
N TYR A 318 13.88 8.20 6.05
CA TYR A 318 15.23 8.01 5.52
C TYR A 318 16.22 8.82 6.36
N ILE A 319 17.10 8.14 7.09
CA ILE A 319 18.10 8.80 7.95
C ILE A 319 19.27 9.36 7.14
N LEU A 320 19.46 8.85 5.91
CA LEU A 320 20.48 9.35 4.97
C LEU A 320 19.83 9.64 3.61
N PRO A 321 20.43 10.52 2.78
CA PRO A 321 19.95 10.80 1.44
C PRO A 321 19.72 9.52 0.64
N ARG A 322 18.61 9.46 -0.10
CA ARG A 322 18.28 8.35 -1.00
C ARG A 322 19.50 8.06 -1.89
N GLY A 323 20.09 6.87 -1.75
CA GLY A 323 21.24 6.41 -2.54
C GLY A 323 22.53 6.16 -1.78
N MET A 324 22.68 6.58 -0.51
CA MET A 324 23.91 6.34 0.23
C MET A 324 23.99 5.09 1.09
N ALA A 325 22.93 4.49 1.48
CA ALA A 325 22.79 3.09 1.94
C ALA A 325 21.37 2.83 2.44
N ASN A 326 20.76 1.74 1.97
CA ASN A 326 19.46 1.23 2.46
C ASN A 326 19.50 0.75 3.94
N LEU A 327 20.59 1.04 4.67
CA LEU A 327 20.81 0.57 6.04
C LEU A 327 20.09 1.42 7.10
N TRP A 328 19.65 2.64 6.74
CA TRP A 328 19.20 3.67 7.67
C TRP A 328 17.77 4.12 7.40
N VAL A 329 16.88 3.17 7.16
CA VAL A 329 15.47 3.45 6.88
C VAL A 329 14.60 2.84 7.96
N LYS A 330 13.65 3.61 8.46
CA LYS A 330 12.72 3.20 9.49
C LYS A 330 11.30 3.52 9.06
N GLY A 331 10.41 2.53 9.18
CA GLY A 331 8.98 2.71 8.94
C GLY A 331 8.18 2.47 10.21
N TYR A 332 7.16 3.29 10.46
CA TYR A 332 6.26 3.16 11.60
C TYR A 332 4.94 3.90 11.38
N LEU A 333 3.92 3.49 12.14
CA LEU A 333 2.65 4.21 12.20
C LEU A 333 2.82 5.55 12.92
N ILE A 334 2.20 6.60 12.38
CA ILE A 334 2.26 7.95 12.94
C ILE A 334 0.91 8.49 13.38
N ASP A 335 -0.19 8.09 12.71
CA ASP A 335 -1.50 8.66 12.99
C ASP A 335 -2.65 7.72 12.63
N GLN A 336 -3.82 7.96 13.23
CA GLN A 336 -5.09 7.33 12.99
C GLN A 336 -6.17 8.42 12.90
N LEU A 337 -6.56 8.77 11.69
CA LEU A 337 -7.53 9.84 11.43
C LEU A 337 -8.93 9.26 11.31
N ALA A 338 -9.91 9.78 12.07
CA ALA A 338 -11.31 9.44 11.89
C ALA A 338 -11.83 10.02 10.56
N ILE A 339 -12.56 9.20 9.78
CA ILE A 339 -13.02 9.53 8.42
C ILE A 339 -14.51 9.35 8.20
N SER A 340 -15.22 9.05 9.30
CA SER A 340 -16.69 8.90 9.32
C SER A 340 -17.41 10.25 9.10
#